data_e5ba7c74cfc5c36659899bd9ca826474
#
_entry.id   e5ba7c74cfc5c36659899bd9ca826474
#
_cell.length_a   1.000
_cell.length_b   1.000
_cell.length_c   1.000
_cell.angle_alpha   90.00
_cell.angle_beta   90.00
_cell.angle_gamma   90.00
#
_symmetry.space_group_name_H-M   'P 1'
#
loop_
_entity.id
_entity.type
_entity.pdbx_description
1 polymer ?
#
loop_
_entity_poly.entity_id
_entity_poly.type
_entity_poly.pdbx_seq_one_letter_code
_entity_poly.pdbx_strand_id
1 'polypeptide(L)'
;MKKNNSFKWIFTLLLILTVAAYFGCEKKTEENGNKNNPTIETKTPDITGKWTGVFDGKTAVLDITDQTDSSFSGKINISYRQAINQEVKGTFSPTTLKMSMKDQLQSRFQGEYSGSLSKEADNFSGTFTLNNDGSKYSFNLNKK
;
A
#
# COMPACT_ATOMS: atom_id res chain seq x y z
N MET A 1 32.97 9.02 41.29
CA MET A 1 32.16 8.05 42.05
C MET A 1 31.14 7.46 41.12
N LYS A 2 31.38 6.33 40.69
CA LYS A 2 30.77 5.01 40.52
C LYS A 2 29.28 4.95 40.90
N LYS A 3 28.41 4.51 39.95
CA LYS A 3 27.55 3.35 40.17
C LYS A 3 27.02 2.81 38.83
N ASN A 4 27.55 1.64 38.48
CA ASN A 4 26.99 0.70 37.51
C ASN A 4 25.73 0.07 38.12
N ASN A 5 24.66 -0.06 37.37
CA ASN A 5 23.65 -1.03 37.67
C ASN A 5 23.40 -1.91 36.44
N SER A 6 24.11 -3.02 36.45
CA SER A 6 23.77 -4.21 35.66
C SER A 6 22.44 -4.77 36.15
N PHE A 7 21.45 -4.76 35.31
CA PHE A 7 20.24 -5.53 35.57
C PHE A 7 20.33 -6.85 34.81
N LYS A 8 20.68 -7.87 35.55
CA LYS A 8 20.71 -9.28 35.12
C LYS A 8 19.25 -9.76 35.03
N TRP A 9 18.79 -10.08 33.85
CA TRP A 9 17.54 -10.84 33.68
C TRP A 9 17.88 -12.34 33.69
N ILE A 10 17.40 -12.97 34.72
CA ILE A 10 17.48 -14.39 34.97
C ILE A 10 16.45 -15.10 34.12
N PHE A 11 16.92 -15.99 33.25
CA PHE A 11 16.12 -16.97 32.55
C PHE A 11 15.48 -17.92 33.56
N THR A 12 14.14 -17.98 33.60
CA THR A 12 13.44 -19.06 34.24
C THR A 12 12.76 -19.90 33.16
N LEU A 13 13.42 -21.00 32.87
CA LEU A 13 12.95 -22.08 32.03
C LEU A 13 11.91 -22.87 32.86
N LEU A 14 10.64 -22.86 32.45
CA LEU A 14 9.66 -23.78 32.98
C LEU A 14 9.13 -24.67 31.87
N LEU A 15 9.67 -25.90 31.89
CA LEU A 15 9.31 -27.00 31.04
C LEU A 15 8.04 -27.65 31.67
N ILE A 16 6.92 -27.60 30.98
CA ILE A 16 5.74 -28.43 31.33
C ILE A 16 5.38 -29.27 30.13
N LEU A 17 5.76 -30.54 30.24
CA LEU A 17 5.35 -31.64 29.37
C LEU A 17 4.01 -32.14 29.91
N THR A 18 2.93 -32.06 29.14
CA THR A 18 1.76 -32.90 29.35
C THR A 18 1.30 -33.48 28.04
N VAL A 19 1.59 -34.76 27.91
CA VAL A 19 1.03 -35.69 26.93
C VAL A 19 -0.41 -36.02 27.36
N ALA A 20 -1.36 -35.80 26.47
CA ALA A 20 -2.65 -36.46 26.54
C ALA A 20 -3.10 -36.82 25.13
N ALA A 21 -2.87 -38.05 24.78
CA ALA A 21 -3.47 -38.69 23.62
C ALA A 21 -4.94 -38.94 23.92
N TYR A 22 -5.82 -38.44 23.08
CA TYR A 22 -7.17 -38.94 22.93
C TYR A 22 -7.41 -39.28 21.47
N PHE A 23 -7.38 -40.59 21.21
CA PHE A 23 -7.97 -41.18 20.02
C PHE A 23 -9.49 -40.96 20.11
N GLY A 24 -10.02 -40.14 19.23
CA GLY A 24 -11.45 -40.07 18.98
C GLY A 24 -11.66 -40.32 17.50
N CYS A 25 -11.97 -41.56 17.18
CA CYS A 25 -12.43 -41.96 15.86
C CYS A 25 -13.91 -41.57 15.76
N GLU A 26 -14.25 -40.64 14.90
CA GLU A 26 -15.65 -40.36 14.60
C GLU A 26 -15.87 -40.18 13.09
N LYS A 27 -16.84 -40.96 12.66
CA LYS A 27 -17.36 -41.30 11.35
C LYS A 27 -17.36 -40.19 10.30
N LYS A 28 -16.88 -40.57 9.11
CA LYS A 28 -17.25 -40.01 7.82
C LYS A 28 -18.77 -39.83 7.70
N THR A 29 -19.21 -38.63 7.51
CA THR A 29 -20.44 -38.33 6.77
C THR A 29 -20.01 -37.61 5.52
N GLU A 30 -20.11 -38.25 4.39
CA GLU A 30 -19.97 -37.67 3.08
C GLU A 30 -21.17 -36.77 2.85
N GLU A 31 -21.00 -35.47 3.02
CA GLU A 31 -21.95 -34.50 2.48
C GLU A 31 -21.35 -33.91 1.19
N ASN A 32 -21.86 -34.47 0.11
CA ASN A 32 -21.56 -34.10 -1.26
C ASN A 32 -22.18 -32.70 -1.52
N GLY A 33 -21.46 -31.67 -1.11
CA GLY A 33 -21.79 -30.28 -1.38
C GLY A 33 -20.92 -29.74 -2.50
N ASN A 34 -21.32 -30.02 -3.74
CA ASN A 34 -20.77 -29.37 -4.92
C ASN A 34 -21.05 -27.85 -4.85
N LYS A 35 -20.19 -27.10 -4.16
CA LYS A 35 -20.12 -25.65 -4.28
C LYS A 35 -18.99 -25.30 -5.24
N ASN A 36 -19.28 -25.41 -6.53
CA ASN A 36 -18.60 -24.65 -7.55
C ASN A 36 -18.90 -23.17 -7.31
N ASN A 37 -18.26 -22.59 -6.31
CA ASN A 37 -18.17 -21.15 -6.20
C ASN A 37 -16.99 -20.75 -7.11
N PRO A 38 -17.22 -20.09 -8.25
CA PRO A 38 -16.12 -19.61 -9.06
C PRO A 38 -15.33 -18.64 -8.19
N THR A 39 -14.14 -19.04 -7.78
CA THR A 39 -13.15 -18.11 -7.24
C THR A 39 -12.86 -17.15 -8.38
N ILE A 40 -13.45 -15.96 -8.32
CA ILE A 40 -13.11 -14.87 -9.24
C ILE A 40 -11.68 -14.49 -8.84
N GLU A 41 -10.71 -15.05 -9.54
CA GLU A 41 -9.33 -14.57 -9.46
C GLU A 41 -9.35 -13.12 -9.96
N THR A 42 -9.37 -12.19 -9.03
CA THR A 42 -9.26 -10.77 -9.34
C THR A 42 -7.82 -10.52 -9.75
N LYS A 43 -7.56 -10.61 -11.06
CA LYS A 43 -6.23 -10.31 -11.60
C LYS A 43 -5.82 -8.92 -11.15
N THR A 44 -4.68 -8.83 -10.47
CA THR A 44 -4.09 -7.54 -10.08
C THR A 44 -3.83 -6.69 -11.32
N PRO A 45 -4.39 -5.48 -11.42
CA PRO A 45 -4.16 -4.62 -12.57
C PRO A 45 -2.70 -4.16 -12.62
N ASP A 46 -2.16 -4.08 -13.82
CA ASP A 46 -0.86 -3.47 -14.05
C ASP A 46 -0.99 -1.95 -14.07
N ILE A 47 -0.40 -1.29 -13.05
CA ILE A 47 -0.36 0.16 -12.93
C ILE A 47 1.02 0.76 -13.28
N THR A 48 1.99 -0.06 -13.71
CA THR A 48 3.32 0.43 -14.10
C THR A 48 3.28 1.32 -15.33
N GLY A 49 4.28 2.16 -15.49
CA GLY A 49 4.45 3.05 -16.62
C GLY A 49 4.08 4.50 -16.33
N LYS A 50 3.91 5.27 -17.38
CA LYS A 50 3.76 6.73 -17.32
C LYS A 50 2.30 7.15 -17.26
N TRP A 51 2.00 8.01 -16.29
CA TRP A 51 0.70 8.63 -16.07
C TRP A 51 0.84 10.14 -16.25
N THR A 52 -0.07 10.76 -16.96
CA THR A 52 -0.02 12.22 -17.21
C THR A 52 -1.36 12.86 -16.93
N GLY A 53 -1.35 14.07 -16.43
CA GLY A 53 -2.58 14.80 -16.15
C GLY A 53 -2.36 16.09 -15.43
N VAL A 54 -3.24 16.41 -14.51
CA VAL A 54 -3.25 17.67 -13.78
C VAL A 54 -3.16 17.46 -12.28
N PHE A 55 -2.45 18.37 -11.63
CA PHE A 55 -2.36 18.52 -10.18
C PHE A 55 -2.61 20.00 -9.88
N ASP A 56 -3.72 20.32 -9.25
CA ASP A 56 -4.12 21.69 -8.94
C ASP A 56 -3.96 22.66 -10.16
N GLY A 57 -4.46 22.21 -11.33
CA GLY A 57 -4.37 22.95 -12.58
C GLY A 57 -2.98 23.01 -13.22
N LYS A 58 -1.97 22.32 -12.69
CA LYS A 58 -0.61 22.20 -13.24
C LYS A 58 -0.41 20.85 -13.88
N THR A 59 0.40 20.77 -14.92
CA THR A 59 0.76 19.49 -15.53
C THR A 59 1.53 18.64 -14.53
N ALA A 60 1.13 17.39 -14.41
CA ALA A 60 1.81 16.39 -13.59
C ALA A 60 2.09 15.12 -14.40
N VAL A 61 3.23 14.50 -14.10
CA VAL A 61 3.68 13.23 -14.68
C VAL A 61 4.11 12.32 -13.54
N LEU A 62 3.44 11.19 -13.38
CA LEU A 62 3.83 10.12 -12.49
C LEU A 62 4.36 8.96 -13.33
N ASP A 63 5.53 8.45 -12.98
CA ASP A 63 6.17 7.30 -13.60
C ASP A 63 6.29 6.19 -12.54
N ILE A 64 5.46 5.16 -12.64
CA ILE A 64 5.48 4.00 -11.75
C ILE A 64 6.45 2.99 -12.34
N THR A 65 7.59 2.78 -11.67
CA THR A 65 8.69 1.93 -12.15
C THR A 65 8.61 0.50 -11.64
N ASP A 66 8.04 0.31 -10.46
CA ASP A 66 7.98 -0.99 -9.80
C ASP A 66 6.61 -1.22 -9.20
N GLN A 67 6.12 -2.45 -9.30
CA GLN A 67 4.86 -2.90 -8.74
C GLN A 67 4.98 -4.31 -8.18
N THR A 68 4.34 -4.54 -7.04
CA THR A 68 4.01 -5.86 -6.49
C THR A 68 2.49 -6.03 -6.48
N ASP A 69 1.97 -7.07 -5.82
CA ASP A 69 0.53 -7.32 -5.76
C ASP A 69 -0.29 -6.17 -5.16
N SER A 70 0.27 -5.42 -4.24
CA SER A 70 -0.43 -4.35 -3.52
C SER A 70 0.38 -3.10 -3.27
N SER A 71 1.65 -3.04 -3.70
CA SER A 71 2.51 -1.88 -3.51
C SER A 71 3.22 -1.48 -4.79
N PHE A 72 3.66 -0.23 -4.85
CA PHE A 72 4.39 0.30 -5.99
C PHE A 72 5.36 1.40 -5.56
N SER A 73 6.32 1.68 -6.45
CA SER A 73 7.20 2.84 -6.34
C SER A 73 7.38 3.54 -7.67
N GLY A 74 7.80 4.80 -7.62
CA GLY A 74 7.97 5.60 -8.82
C GLY A 74 8.43 7.02 -8.52
N LYS A 75 8.21 7.91 -9.49
CA LYS A 75 8.55 9.32 -9.40
C LYS A 75 7.41 10.18 -9.92
N ILE A 76 7.16 11.30 -9.25
CA ILE A 76 6.22 12.30 -9.73
C ILE A 76 6.93 13.61 -9.99
N ASN A 77 6.60 14.25 -11.13
CA ASN A 77 7.00 15.60 -11.49
C ASN A 77 5.76 16.47 -11.65
N ILE A 78 5.76 17.64 -11.04
CA ILE A 78 4.68 18.63 -11.15
C ILE A 78 5.28 19.94 -11.65
N SER A 79 4.73 20.46 -12.75
CA SER A 79 5.24 21.64 -13.44
C SER A 79 4.76 22.94 -12.79
N TYR A 80 5.47 23.38 -11.76
CA TYR A 80 5.36 24.73 -11.22
C TYR A 80 6.47 25.65 -11.81
N ARG A 81 6.53 26.93 -11.39
CA ARG A 81 7.67 27.83 -11.73
C ARG A 81 9.00 27.14 -11.41
N GLN A 82 9.09 26.48 -10.30
CA GLN A 82 10.14 25.54 -9.94
C GLN A 82 9.52 24.16 -9.90
N ALA A 83 9.95 23.29 -10.79
CA ALA A 83 9.40 21.94 -10.87
C ALA A 83 9.55 21.20 -9.53
N ILE A 84 8.48 20.56 -9.10
CA ILE A 84 8.48 19.67 -7.92
C ILE A 84 8.74 18.26 -8.41
N ASN A 85 9.83 17.66 -7.94
CA ASN A 85 10.23 16.30 -8.24
C ASN A 85 10.24 15.51 -6.93
N GLN A 86 9.48 14.42 -6.87
CA GLN A 86 9.41 13.55 -5.73
C GLN A 86 9.58 12.10 -6.15
N GLU A 87 10.28 11.32 -5.34
CA GLU A 87 10.14 9.87 -5.34
C GLU A 87 8.90 9.53 -4.54
N VAL A 88 8.16 8.53 -4.97
CA VAL A 88 6.91 8.11 -4.32
C VAL A 88 6.92 6.61 -4.04
N LYS A 89 6.30 6.24 -2.93
CA LYS A 89 5.94 4.85 -2.61
C LYS A 89 4.48 4.81 -2.22
N GLY A 90 3.81 3.76 -2.65
CA GLY A 90 2.38 3.66 -2.43
C GLY A 90 1.87 2.24 -2.33
N THR A 91 0.57 2.17 -2.05
CA THR A 91 -0.19 0.93 -2.03
C THR A 91 -1.47 1.10 -2.81
N PHE A 92 -1.99 0.01 -3.33
CA PHE A 92 -3.30 -0.02 -3.95
C PHE A 92 -4.00 -1.34 -3.62
N SER A 93 -5.32 -1.32 -3.71
CA SER A 93 -6.16 -2.48 -3.48
C SER A 93 -6.83 -2.88 -4.80
N PRO A 94 -6.50 -4.04 -5.38
CA PRO A 94 -7.15 -4.52 -6.61
C PRO A 94 -8.67 -4.68 -6.48
N THR A 95 -9.14 -5.00 -5.26
CA THR A 95 -10.55 -5.23 -4.99
C THR A 95 -11.35 -3.93 -4.86
N THR A 96 -10.81 -2.93 -4.15
CA THR A 96 -11.52 -1.67 -3.88
C THR A 96 -11.09 -0.53 -4.80
N LEU A 97 -10.07 -0.73 -5.61
CA LEU A 97 -9.46 0.26 -6.50
C LEU A 97 -8.98 1.53 -5.76
N LYS A 98 -8.81 1.44 -4.45
CA LYS A 98 -8.21 2.53 -3.67
C LYS A 98 -6.70 2.51 -3.84
N MET A 99 -6.15 3.70 -4.04
CA MET A 99 -4.72 3.89 -4.22
C MET A 99 -4.24 5.07 -3.37
N SER A 100 -3.10 4.89 -2.72
CA SER A 100 -2.45 5.95 -1.95
C SER A 100 -0.95 5.90 -2.17
N MET A 101 -0.29 7.06 -2.13
CA MET A 101 1.17 7.16 -2.19
C MET A 101 1.67 8.33 -1.37
N LYS A 102 2.95 8.27 -0.97
CA LYS A 102 3.62 9.30 -0.18
C LYS A 102 4.90 9.73 -0.86
N ASP A 103 5.17 11.01 -0.79
CA ASP A 103 6.46 11.57 -1.17
C ASP A 103 7.56 11.06 -0.23
N GLN A 104 8.70 10.66 -0.80
CA GLN A 104 9.82 10.10 -0.06
C GLN A 104 10.93 11.13 0.22
N LEU A 105 11.08 12.12 -0.65
CA LEU A 105 12.08 13.17 -0.50
C LEU A 105 11.57 14.25 0.46
N GLN A 106 12.37 14.54 1.48
CA GLN A 106 12.02 15.60 2.43
C GLN A 106 12.06 16.98 1.75
N SER A 107 10.92 17.64 1.76
CA SER A 107 10.76 18.99 1.24
C SER A 107 9.56 19.69 1.89
N ARG A 108 9.50 21.00 1.75
CA ARG A 108 8.31 21.77 2.17
C ARG A 108 7.04 21.42 1.39
N PHE A 109 7.19 20.72 0.27
CA PHE A 109 6.10 20.29 -0.61
C PHE A 109 5.77 18.78 -0.45
N GLN A 110 6.35 18.12 0.54
CA GLN A 110 6.10 16.70 0.81
C GLN A 110 4.67 16.49 1.30
N GLY A 111 4.03 15.43 0.81
CA GLY A 111 2.68 15.08 1.20
C GLY A 111 2.26 13.67 0.84
N GLU A 112 0.96 13.46 0.95
CA GLU A 112 0.32 12.17 0.70
C GLU A 112 -0.80 12.32 -0.34
N TYR A 113 -0.83 11.37 -1.27
CA TYR A 113 -1.88 11.25 -2.28
C TYR A 113 -2.84 10.15 -1.86
N SER A 114 -4.13 10.42 -1.94
CA SER A 114 -5.19 9.44 -1.68
C SER A 114 -6.28 9.56 -2.72
N GLY A 115 -6.67 8.45 -3.32
CA GLY A 115 -7.65 8.46 -4.38
C GLY A 115 -8.11 7.07 -4.80
N SER A 116 -8.63 7.01 -6.01
CA SER A 116 -9.15 5.77 -6.60
C SER A 116 -8.66 5.62 -8.04
N LEU A 117 -8.43 4.37 -8.41
CA LEU A 117 -8.27 3.97 -9.82
C LEU A 117 -9.63 3.82 -10.49
N SER A 118 -9.68 4.05 -11.80
CA SER A 118 -10.78 3.59 -12.64
C SER A 118 -10.84 2.05 -12.65
N LYS A 119 -11.94 1.48 -13.13
CA LYS A 119 -12.09 0.01 -13.27
C LYS A 119 -11.06 -0.59 -14.22
N GLU A 120 -10.70 0.16 -15.24
CA GLU A 120 -9.73 -0.19 -16.28
C GLU A 120 -8.28 0.03 -15.79
N ALA A 121 -8.11 0.62 -14.58
CA ALA A 121 -6.81 1.00 -13.99
C ALA A 121 -5.98 1.93 -14.89
N ASP A 122 -6.64 2.82 -15.63
CA ASP A 122 -6.06 3.80 -16.55
C ASP A 122 -6.23 5.26 -16.11
N ASN A 123 -7.03 5.50 -15.06
CA ASN A 123 -7.19 6.80 -14.41
C ASN A 123 -6.95 6.69 -12.90
N PHE A 124 -6.16 7.60 -12.35
CA PHE A 124 -5.95 7.79 -10.91
C PHE A 124 -6.29 9.21 -10.52
N SER A 125 -7.31 9.37 -9.71
CA SER A 125 -7.78 10.69 -9.28
C SER A 125 -8.04 10.73 -7.78
N GLY A 126 -7.86 11.90 -7.19
CA GLY A 126 -8.03 12.07 -5.75
C GLY A 126 -7.54 13.39 -5.21
N THR A 127 -7.04 13.33 -3.98
CA THR A 127 -6.57 14.48 -3.20
C THR A 127 -5.15 14.24 -2.70
N PHE A 128 -4.32 15.23 -2.88
CA PHE A 128 -3.02 15.37 -2.22
C PHE A 128 -3.21 16.21 -0.95
N THR A 129 -2.61 15.78 0.15
CA THR A 129 -2.57 16.52 1.42
C THR A 129 -1.14 16.87 1.75
N LEU A 130 -0.83 18.18 1.84
CA LEU A 130 0.49 18.67 2.19
C LEU A 130 0.78 18.40 3.69
N ASN A 131 1.94 17.83 4.01
CA ASN A 131 2.29 17.48 5.38
C ASN A 131 2.49 18.70 6.29
N ASN A 132 2.92 19.83 5.71
CA ASN A 132 3.31 21.01 6.49
C ASN A 132 2.13 21.70 7.16
N ASP A 133 1.00 21.83 6.48
CA ASP A 133 -0.15 22.61 6.94
C ASP A 133 -1.52 21.93 6.70
N GLY A 134 -1.52 20.73 6.12
CA GLY A 134 -2.75 20.00 5.81
C GLY A 134 -3.53 20.53 4.61
N SER A 135 -2.98 21.47 3.84
CA SER A 135 -3.60 21.96 2.61
C SER A 135 -3.88 20.84 1.62
N LYS A 136 -5.03 20.92 0.94
CA LYS A 136 -5.50 19.87 0.03
C LYS A 136 -5.57 20.37 -1.40
N TYR A 137 -5.09 19.56 -2.33
CA TYR A 137 -5.04 19.81 -3.76
C TYR A 137 -5.62 18.63 -4.53
N SER A 138 -6.42 18.87 -5.53
CA SER A 138 -6.96 17.82 -6.38
C SER A 138 -5.96 17.39 -7.45
N PHE A 139 -6.01 16.11 -7.83
CA PHE A 139 -5.25 15.60 -8.96
C PHE A 139 -6.08 14.62 -9.79
N ASN A 140 -5.71 14.52 -11.07
CA ASN A 140 -6.28 13.56 -12.01
C ASN A 140 -5.20 13.18 -13.03
N LEU A 141 -4.81 11.90 -13.05
CA LEU A 141 -3.75 11.36 -13.90
C LEU A 141 -4.30 10.21 -14.73
N ASN A 142 -3.92 10.15 -16.01
CA ASN A 142 -4.29 9.08 -16.95
C ASN A 142 -3.05 8.33 -17.41
N LYS A 143 -3.15 7.02 -17.44
CA LYS A 143 -2.09 6.13 -17.95
C LYS A 143 -1.94 6.34 -19.47
N LYS A 144 -0.68 6.29 -19.94
CA LYS A 144 -0.31 6.46 -21.37
C LYS A 144 -0.07 5.12 -22.03
#